data_9ef4e8421fdbfe1317b5806c3f4c2d68
#
_entry.id   9ef4e8421fdbfe1317b5806c3f4c2d68
#
_cell.length_a   1.000
_cell.length_b   1.000
_cell.length_c   1.000
_cell.angle_alpha   90.00
_cell.angle_beta   90.00
_cell.angle_gamma   90.00
#
_symmetry.space_group_name_H-M   'P 1'
#
loop_
_entity.id
_entity.type
_entity.pdbx_description
1 polymer ?
#
loop_
_entity_poly.entity_id
_entity_poly.type
_entity_poly.pdbx_seq_one_letter_code
_entity_poly.pdbx_strand_id
1 'polypeptide(L)'
;MKFIKYLVFASLLCFCACSDDDNKDNGTPSEMAELKVDANEINIAQGDTRVVNIISGNGEYVVTSANEKVVTAEIDGNKLKLTAVVGKNNAQGVVYLKDKYYQRIKIKVNTAAEFDLKLNETLFTLYSNAKDADEAVVKINTGNGGYSLDVKDENHCIEILDQDQLEDTEMFTVKAIGEGSAEIKVVDRKGKAAKVTLNVIASDPILTDADENGVLIDGKQGSQQVKITSGNGEYKILDAGDSKIIHLEVYGNTVTVIGRKVGETSFTLTDVRKQVSKPIHVKIVSGKRLAMNLGSSYAVWTHFDEMTGDGAEALKAANNNFKLKKMTWELICRIDDTYFLQTFMGKEGYFILRGGDDGEPGKKGGNQWKVIDLVGADDKLKLRTSHEVIKLGEWMHLALVVDCDVAQSDPGNKYKLYINGNRVFWAETKRNEINFSEIDLCAGNDGGKISIGKAFDNNRFFGGAVLEARIWSVCRTEDQLRANAWNFAEENPVGLLGRWDFSAGAPVFYIEDGTNSNHELLMHISKFDSFNNVEFPMNRFEEVPITVPFK
;
A
#
# COMPACT_ATOMS: atom_id res chain seq x y z
N MET A 1 -24.61 -1.80 26.15
CA MET A 1 -25.35 -2.56 25.12
C MET A 1 -24.32 -3.19 24.20
N LYS A 2 -24.29 -4.53 24.18
CA LYS A 2 -23.27 -5.27 23.41
C LYS A 2 -23.76 -5.47 21.98
N PHE A 3 -23.06 -4.92 21.01
CA PHE A 3 -23.29 -5.20 19.58
C PHE A 3 -22.61 -6.50 19.20
N ILE A 4 -23.40 -7.45 18.73
CA ILE A 4 -22.92 -8.70 18.13
C ILE A 4 -22.68 -8.41 16.64
N LYS A 5 -21.43 -8.53 16.21
CA LYS A 5 -21.03 -8.45 14.79
C LYS A 5 -21.33 -9.79 14.12
N TYR A 6 -22.21 -9.79 13.14
CA TYR A 6 -22.33 -10.90 12.20
C TYR A 6 -21.28 -10.78 11.11
N LEU A 7 -20.43 -11.77 11.03
CA LEU A 7 -19.40 -11.93 9.98
C LEU A 7 -20.04 -12.77 8.87
N VAL A 8 -20.32 -12.17 7.72
CA VAL A 8 -20.72 -12.90 6.52
C VAL A 8 -19.43 -13.32 5.80
N PHE A 9 -19.20 -14.63 5.73
CA PHE A 9 -18.11 -15.20 4.93
C PHE A 9 -18.60 -15.39 3.50
N ALA A 10 -18.09 -14.57 2.58
CA ALA A 10 -18.19 -14.82 1.16
C ALA A 10 -17.11 -15.85 0.77
N SER A 11 -17.51 -17.03 0.32
CA SER A 11 -16.61 -18.05 -0.19
C SER A 11 -16.19 -17.73 -1.61
N LEU A 12 -14.91 -17.40 -1.77
CA LEU A 12 -14.25 -17.23 -3.07
C LEU A 12 -14.00 -18.62 -3.69
N LEU A 13 -14.69 -18.94 -4.76
CA LEU A 13 -14.41 -20.13 -5.58
C LEU A 13 -13.20 -19.83 -6.49
N CYS A 14 -12.04 -20.36 -6.15
CA CYS A 14 -10.92 -20.44 -7.08
C CYS A 14 -11.08 -21.64 -8.00
N PHE A 15 -11.25 -21.41 -9.30
CA PHE A 15 -11.06 -22.42 -10.32
C PHE A 15 -9.57 -22.56 -10.61
N CYS A 16 -8.99 -23.69 -10.24
CA CYS A 16 -7.70 -24.12 -10.79
C CYS A 16 -7.94 -25.00 -12.00
N ALA A 17 -7.42 -24.57 -13.15
CA ALA A 17 -7.34 -25.38 -14.35
C ALA A 17 -6.24 -26.45 -14.16
N CYS A 18 -6.59 -27.69 -14.43
CA CYS A 18 -5.64 -28.81 -14.52
C CYS A 18 -4.84 -28.74 -15.82
N SER A 19 -3.54 -28.90 -15.72
CA SER A 19 -2.73 -29.47 -16.80
C SER A 19 -2.21 -30.84 -16.34
N ASP A 20 -2.42 -31.85 -17.17
CA ASP A 20 -1.91 -33.18 -16.96
C ASP A 20 -0.39 -33.21 -16.99
N ASP A 21 0.21 -33.88 -16.01
CA ASP A 21 1.38 -34.71 -16.24
C ASP A 21 1.54 -35.79 -15.15
N ASP A 22 1.77 -36.98 -15.61
CA ASP A 22 1.93 -38.21 -14.83
C ASP A 22 3.14 -38.18 -13.90
N ASN A 23 2.97 -38.49 -12.61
CA ASN A 23 3.62 -39.60 -11.91
C ASN A 23 3.69 -39.43 -10.38
N LYS A 24 3.32 -40.55 -9.74
CA LYS A 24 3.68 -40.99 -8.38
C LYS A 24 2.88 -40.47 -7.20
N ASP A 25 1.96 -41.37 -6.81
CA ASP A 25 1.50 -41.66 -5.45
C ASP A 25 2.47 -41.20 -4.35
N ASN A 26 2.08 -40.12 -3.66
CA ASN A 26 2.39 -39.89 -2.27
C ASN A 26 1.14 -39.18 -1.69
N GLY A 27 0.24 -40.02 -1.15
CA GLY A 27 -1.00 -39.61 -0.54
C GLY A 27 -0.75 -38.59 0.59
N THR A 28 -0.95 -37.31 0.30
CA THR A 28 -1.27 -36.34 1.34
C THR A 28 -2.57 -36.81 1.97
N PRO A 29 -2.67 -36.92 3.32
CA PRO A 29 -3.95 -37.22 3.95
C PRO A 29 -4.94 -36.13 3.56
N SER A 30 -6.04 -36.47 2.89
CA SER A 30 -7.12 -35.51 2.67
C SER A 30 -7.56 -35.00 4.03
N GLU A 31 -7.47 -33.68 4.26
CA GLU A 31 -7.95 -33.06 5.51
C GLU A 31 -9.38 -33.51 5.75
N MET A 32 -9.63 -34.07 6.93
CA MET A 32 -10.94 -34.55 7.34
C MET A 32 -11.88 -33.35 7.47
N ALA A 33 -12.90 -33.27 6.60
CA ALA A 33 -13.87 -32.20 6.64
C ALA A 33 -14.75 -32.31 7.90
N GLU A 34 -15.00 -31.17 8.54
CA GLU A 34 -15.92 -31.12 9.69
C GLU A 34 -17.36 -31.41 9.23
N LEU A 35 -18.06 -32.30 9.94
CA LEU A 35 -19.46 -32.57 9.64
C LEU A 35 -20.34 -31.40 10.08
N LYS A 36 -21.06 -30.78 9.14
CA LYS A 36 -21.94 -29.63 9.34
C LYS A 36 -23.27 -29.81 8.63
N VAL A 37 -24.32 -29.29 9.27
CA VAL A 37 -25.67 -29.21 8.70
C VAL A 37 -26.17 -27.77 8.75
N ASP A 38 -27.17 -27.43 7.95
CA ASP A 38 -27.78 -26.10 7.89
C ASP A 38 -28.66 -25.80 9.11
N ALA A 39 -29.20 -26.81 9.82
CA ALA A 39 -29.98 -26.64 11.02
C ALA A 39 -29.75 -27.75 12.06
N ASN A 40 -29.47 -27.37 13.33
CA ASN A 40 -29.31 -28.28 14.47
C ASN A 40 -30.61 -28.41 15.32
N GLU A 41 -31.60 -27.56 15.07
CA GLU A 41 -32.91 -27.59 15.67
C GLU A 41 -33.95 -27.22 14.62
N ILE A 42 -35.01 -28.02 14.51
CA ILE A 42 -36.03 -27.88 13.48
C ILE A 42 -37.42 -28.15 14.06
N ASN A 43 -38.44 -27.42 13.57
CA ASN A 43 -39.84 -27.57 13.90
C ASN A 43 -40.57 -28.28 12.76
N ILE A 44 -41.24 -29.38 13.03
CA ILE A 44 -41.96 -30.15 12.02
C ILE A 44 -43.40 -30.39 12.50
N ALA A 45 -44.40 -29.92 11.75
CA ALA A 45 -45.78 -30.21 12.02
C ALA A 45 -46.08 -31.71 11.80
N GLN A 46 -47.03 -32.24 12.55
CA GLN A 46 -47.40 -33.67 12.46
C GLN A 46 -47.75 -34.10 11.04
N GLY A 47 -47.13 -35.19 10.59
CA GLY A 47 -47.31 -35.74 9.27
C GLY A 47 -46.48 -35.02 8.17
N ASP A 48 -45.78 -33.94 8.53
CA ASP A 48 -44.95 -33.21 7.59
C ASP A 48 -43.52 -33.75 7.59
N THR A 49 -42.82 -33.54 6.46
CA THR A 49 -41.39 -33.83 6.27
C THR A 49 -40.63 -32.54 6.05
N ARG A 50 -39.45 -32.42 6.68
CA ARG A 50 -38.51 -31.35 6.48
C ARG A 50 -37.16 -31.90 6.04
N VAL A 51 -36.46 -31.13 5.25
CA VAL A 51 -35.12 -31.44 4.79
C VAL A 51 -34.11 -30.62 5.57
N VAL A 52 -33.07 -31.29 6.06
CA VAL A 52 -31.86 -30.69 6.61
C VAL A 52 -30.71 -31.01 5.68
N ASN A 53 -30.00 -30.00 5.18
CA ASN A 53 -28.91 -30.20 4.25
C ASN A 53 -27.59 -30.43 4.99
N ILE A 54 -26.81 -31.38 4.53
CA ILE A 54 -25.44 -31.61 4.97
C ILE A 54 -24.54 -30.66 4.18
N ILE A 55 -24.04 -29.61 4.86
CA ILE A 55 -23.23 -28.55 4.24
C ILE A 55 -21.81 -29.05 4.00
N SER A 56 -21.29 -29.87 4.92
CA SER A 56 -19.90 -30.36 4.90
C SER A 56 -19.84 -31.70 5.64
N GLY A 57 -18.93 -32.58 5.25
CA GLY A 57 -18.68 -33.87 5.88
C GLY A 57 -17.93 -34.82 4.94
N ASN A 58 -17.76 -36.07 5.38
CA ASN A 58 -16.85 -37.00 4.71
C ASN A 58 -17.55 -38.15 3.95
N GLY A 59 -18.88 -38.05 3.75
CA GLY A 59 -19.67 -39.06 3.08
C GLY A 59 -20.00 -40.29 3.95
N GLU A 60 -20.63 -41.30 3.34
CA GLU A 60 -21.13 -42.52 4.01
C GLU A 60 -21.99 -42.19 5.24
N TYR A 61 -22.93 -41.25 5.05
CA TYR A 61 -23.76 -40.76 6.13
C TYR A 61 -24.72 -41.80 6.63
N VAL A 62 -24.81 -41.92 7.96
CA VAL A 62 -25.77 -42.77 8.65
C VAL A 62 -26.60 -41.93 9.56
N VAL A 63 -27.93 -42.04 9.46
CA VAL A 63 -28.87 -41.34 10.31
C VAL A 63 -29.56 -42.32 11.25
N THR A 64 -29.84 -41.90 12.47
CA THR A 64 -30.58 -42.66 13.48
C THR A 64 -31.49 -41.74 14.27
N SER A 65 -32.78 -42.07 14.30
CA SER A 65 -33.73 -41.43 15.22
C SER A 65 -33.64 -42.09 16.61
N ALA A 66 -33.52 -41.25 17.64
CA ALA A 66 -33.59 -41.75 19.03
C ALA A 66 -35.00 -42.22 19.44
N ASN A 67 -36.04 -41.77 18.72
CA ASN A 67 -37.40 -42.15 18.95
C ASN A 67 -38.25 -42.08 17.67
N GLU A 68 -38.29 -43.15 16.91
CA GLU A 68 -39.04 -43.27 15.66
C GLU A 68 -40.55 -43.09 15.80
N LYS A 69 -41.08 -43.18 17.03
CA LYS A 69 -42.49 -42.86 17.31
C LYS A 69 -42.77 -41.35 17.33
N VAL A 70 -41.74 -40.50 17.32
CA VAL A 70 -41.84 -39.04 17.30
C VAL A 70 -41.38 -38.51 15.94
N VAL A 71 -40.25 -38.97 15.46
CA VAL A 71 -39.65 -38.53 14.19
C VAL A 71 -38.96 -39.71 13.51
N THR A 72 -39.22 -39.92 12.21
CA THR A 72 -38.41 -40.80 11.36
C THR A 72 -37.41 -39.99 10.57
N ALA A 73 -36.31 -40.61 10.19
CA ALA A 73 -35.22 -39.97 9.48
C ALA A 73 -34.63 -40.82 8.36
N GLU A 74 -34.45 -40.25 7.18
CA GLU A 74 -33.91 -40.92 6.00
C GLU A 74 -32.82 -40.03 5.38
N ILE A 75 -31.82 -40.67 4.78
CA ILE A 75 -30.74 -39.99 4.02
C ILE A 75 -30.98 -40.16 2.52
N ASP A 76 -30.88 -39.07 1.78
CA ASP A 76 -30.90 -39.02 0.33
C ASP A 76 -29.74 -38.13 -0.15
N GLY A 77 -28.58 -38.75 -0.44
CA GLY A 77 -27.36 -38.05 -0.74
C GLY A 77 -26.90 -37.12 0.42
N ASN A 78 -26.86 -35.83 0.19
CA ASN A 78 -26.53 -34.81 1.20
C ASN A 78 -27.79 -34.21 1.86
N LYS A 79 -28.96 -34.80 1.65
CA LYS A 79 -30.23 -34.36 2.23
C LYS A 79 -30.70 -35.34 3.29
N LEU A 80 -30.98 -34.83 4.49
CA LEU A 80 -31.57 -35.58 5.57
C LEU A 80 -33.05 -35.24 5.66
N LYS A 81 -33.92 -36.20 5.32
CA LYS A 81 -35.39 -36.09 5.40
C LYS A 81 -35.87 -36.52 6.75
N LEU A 82 -36.51 -35.60 7.48
CA LEU A 82 -37.05 -35.80 8.82
C LEU A 82 -38.59 -35.71 8.77
N THR A 83 -39.30 -36.75 9.17
CA THR A 83 -40.77 -36.79 9.14
C THR A 83 -41.33 -36.92 10.54
N ALA A 84 -42.18 -35.96 10.96
CA ALA A 84 -42.87 -35.99 12.23
C ALA A 84 -44.04 -36.99 12.21
N VAL A 85 -44.07 -37.88 13.19
CA VAL A 85 -45.10 -38.93 13.28
C VAL A 85 -46.41 -38.33 13.80
N VAL A 86 -47.52 -38.68 13.14
CA VAL A 86 -48.87 -38.23 13.51
C VAL A 86 -49.26 -38.71 14.92
N GLY A 87 -49.95 -37.90 15.69
CA GLY A 87 -50.43 -38.21 17.03
C GLY A 87 -49.46 -37.90 18.18
N LYS A 88 -48.32 -37.24 17.89
CA LYS A 88 -47.29 -36.87 18.87
C LYS A 88 -47.13 -35.35 18.98
N ASN A 89 -48.22 -34.67 19.44
CA ASN A 89 -48.20 -33.23 19.66
C ASN A 89 -47.25 -32.83 20.79
N ASN A 90 -46.56 -31.71 20.60
CA ASN A 90 -45.62 -31.13 21.56
C ASN A 90 -44.57 -32.12 22.09
N ALA A 91 -44.12 -33.03 21.23
CA ALA A 91 -43.06 -33.96 21.53
C ALA A 91 -41.71 -33.45 20.97
N GLN A 92 -40.65 -33.85 21.62
CA GLN A 92 -39.27 -33.63 21.11
C GLN A 92 -38.67 -34.94 20.68
N GLY A 93 -38.13 -34.96 19.47
CA GLY A 93 -37.30 -36.02 18.94
C GLY A 93 -35.84 -35.59 18.86
N VAL A 94 -34.95 -36.56 18.78
CA VAL A 94 -33.53 -36.34 18.53
C VAL A 94 -33.12 -37.28 17.42
N VAL A 95 -32.42 -36.70 16.43
CA VAL A 95 -31.84 -37.45 15.33
C VAL A 95 -30.33 -37.27 15.37
N TYR A 96 -29.59 -38.33 15.19
CA TYR A 96 -28.14 -38.36 15.10
C TYR A 96 -27.74 -38.62 13.68
N LEU A 97 -26.89 -37.75 13.14
CA LEU A 97 -26.20 -37.93 11.87
C LEU A 97 -24.73 -38.29 12.14
N LYS A 98 -24.20 -39.24 11.42
CA LYS A 98 -22.82 -39.72 11.53
C LYS A 98 -22.22 -39.87 10.13
N ASP A 99 -20.96 -39.47 9.94
CA ASP A 99 -20.19 -39.71 8.72
C ASP A 99 -19.24 -40.92 8.84
N LYS A 100 -18.51 -41.24 7.77
CA LYS A 100 -17.55 -42.38 7.71
C LYS A 100 -16.42 -42.28 8.74
N TYR A 101 -16.07 -41.09 9.22
CA TYR A 101 -15.05 -40.90 10.24
C TYR A 101 -15.62 -40.80 11.66
N TYR A 102 -16.92 -41.22 11.83
CA TYR A 102 -17.61 -41.25 13.12
C TYR A 102 -17.85 -39.86 13.76
N GLN A 103 -17.68 -38.77 12.98
CA GLN A 103 -18.14 -37.47 13.45
C GLN A 103 -19.67 -37.51 13.60
N ARG A 104 -20.18 -36.84 14.63
CA ARG A 104 -21.62 -36.90 14.96
C ARG A 104 -22.19 -35.52 15.17
N ILE A 105 -23.39 -35.32 14.62
CA ILE A 105 -24.24 -34.16 14.89
C ILE A 105 -25.55 -34.64 15.52
N LYS A 106 -26.00 -33.86 16.47
CA LYS A 106 -27.32 -34.04 17.12
C LYS A 106 -28.25 -32.99 16.56
N ILE A 107 -29.36 -33.41 15.98
CA ILE A 107 -30.43 -32.55 15.49
C ILE A 107 -31.66 -32.71 16.41
N LYS A 108 -32.14 -31.61 16.98
CA LYS A 108 -33.36 -31.59 17.78
C LYS A 108 -34.53 -31.34 16.85
N VAL A 109 -35.61 -32.11 17.04
CA VAL A 109 -36.85 -31.98 16.29
C VAL A 109 -38.00 -31.71 17.26
N ASN A 110 -38.61 -30.55 17.13
CA ASN A 110 -39.82 -30.23 17.88
C ASN A 110 -41.03 -30.55 17.01
N THR A 111 -42.01 -31.30 17.55
CA THR A 111 -43.22 -31.63 16.82
C THR A 111 -44.45 -31.04 17.48
N ALA A 112 -45.38 -30.50 16.69
CA ALA A 112 -46.66 -29.95 17.11
C ALA A 112 -47.72 -30.22 16.04
N ALA A 113 -49.02 -30.02 16.36
CA ALA A 113 -50.09 -30.12 15.36
C ALA A 113 -49.90 -29.06 14.27
N GLU A 114 -49.48 -27.89 14.64
CA GLU A 114 -49.14 -26.78 13.76
C GLU A 114 -48.17 -25.83 14.48
N PHE A 115 -47.45 -25.02 13.72
CA PHE A 115 -46.61 -23.94 14.20
C PHE A 115 -47.12 -22.60 13.69
N ASP A 116 -46.93 -21.54 14.46
CA ASP A 116 -47.15 -20.19 13.96
C ASP A 116 -46.07 -19.85 12.91
N LEU A 117 -46.48 -19.18 11.83
CA LEU A 117 -45.58 -18.69 10.83
C LEU A 117 -44.88 -17.42 11.33
N LYS A 118 -43.54 -17.45 11.41
CA LYS A 118 -42.73 -16.32 11.87
C LYS A 118 -41.57 -16.10 10.90
N LEU A 119 -41.35 -14.84 10.54
CA LEU A 119 -40.23 -14.40 9.75
C LEU A 119 -39.09 -13.86 10.64
N ASN A 120 -37.89 -13.76 10.09
CA ASN A 120 -36.75 -13.14 10.77
C ASN A 120 -37.01 -11.66 11.10
N GLU A 121 -37.56 -10.93 10.11
CA GLU A 121 -37.98 -9.53 10.24
C GLU A 121 -39.25 -9.27 9.46
N THR A 122 -39.97 -8.21 9.80
CA THR A 122 -41.25 -7.83 9.19
C THR A 122 -41.19 -6.47 8.47
N LEU A 123 -40.04 -5.79 8.56
CA LEU A 123 -39.83 -4.49 7.92
C LEU A 123 -38.37 -4.38 7.44
N PHE A 124 -38.20 -4.10 6.18
CA PHE A 124 -36.91 -3.79 5.58
C PHE A 124 -36.94 -2.42 4.91
N THR A 125 -35.83 -1.71 4.98
CA THR A 125 -35.57 -0.52 4.16
C THR A 125 -34.41 -0.81 3.21
N LEU A 126 -34.66 -0.68 1.92
CA LEU A 126 -33.71 -0.91 0.83
C LEU A 126 -33.48 0.39 0.04
N TYR A 127 -32.41 0.44 -0.74
CA TYR A 127 -32.01 1.61 -1.49
C TYR A 127 -31.95 1.33 -2.99
N SER A 128 -32.75 2.07 -3.77
CA SER A 128 -32.94 1.83 -5.22
C SER A 128 -31.74 2.14 -6.09
N ASN A 129 -30.86 3.04 -5.67
CA ASN A 129 -29.74 3.56 -6.43
C ASN A 129 -28.37 3.28 -5.77
N ALA A 130 -28.28 2.22 -4.99
CA ALA A 130 -27.01 1.69 -4.52
C ALA A 130 -26.17 1.15 -5.70
N LYS A 131 -24.83 1.17 -5.59
CA LYS A 131 -23.91 0.68 -6.64
C LYS A 131 -24.22 -0.74 -7.08
N ASP A 132 -24.44 -1.62 -6.10
CA ASP A 132 -24.99 -2.96 -6.31
C ASP A 132 -26.41 -2.90 -5.76
N ALA A 133 -27.38 -3.39 -6.52
CA ALA A 133 -28.77 -3.33 -6.07
C ALA A 133 -28.89 -3.86 -4.65
N ASP A 134 -29.56 -3.09 -3.78
CA ASP A 134 -29.67 -3.45 -2.38
C ASP A 134 -30.62 -4.64 -2.21
N GLU A 135 -30.25 -5.61 -1.36
CA GLU A 135 -30.95 -6.87 -1.19
C GLU A 135 -31.24 -7.14 0.28
N ALA A 136 -32.39 -7.77 0.53
CA ALA A 136 -32.76 -8.29 1.84
C ALA A 136 -33.11 -9.77 1.77
N VAL A 137 -32.65 -10.55 2.73
CA VAL A 137 -33.00 -11.96 2.87
C VAL A 137 -34.14 -12.09 3.89
N VAL A 138 -35.28 -12.53 3.42
CA VAL A 138 -36.43 -12.89 4.26
C VAL A 138 -36.37 -14.37 4.59
N LYS A 139 -36.20 -14.70 5.86
CA LYS A 139 -36.11 -16.08 6.36
C LYS A 139 -37.34 -16.47 7.15
N ILE A 140 -37.87 -17.66 6.92
CA ILE A 140 -38.94 -18.25 7.70
C ILE A 140 -38.30 -18.98 8.89
N ASN A 141 -38.51 -18.43 10.10
CA ASN A 141 -37.96 -19.04 11.32
C ASN A 141 -38.81 -20.21 11.83
N THR A 142 -40.11 -20.12 11.64
CA THR A 142 -41.07 -21.19 11.98
C THR A 142 -42.23 -21.16 11.01
N GLY A 143 -42.81 -22.32 10.71
CA GLY A 143 -43.97 -22.49 9.84
C GLY A 143 -44.27 -23.97 9.57
N ASN A 144 -45.22 -24.23 8.67
CA ASN A 144 -45.71 -25.58 8.40
C ASN A 144 -45.39 -26.09 7.00
N GLY A 145 -44.44 -25.43 6.29
CA GLY A 145 -44.03 -25.79 4.91
C GLY A 145 -45.11 -25.47 3.87
N GLY A 146 -44.83 -25.79 2.62
CA GLY A 146 -45.73 -25.49 1.49
C GLY A 146 -46.00 -24.00 1.36
N TYR A 147 -44.90 -23.21 1.37
CA TYR A 147 -44.99 -21.76 1.37
C TYR A 147 -45.35 -21.19 0.02
N SER A 148 -46.20 -20.16 0.05
CA SER A 148 -46.51 -19.33 -1.12
C SER A 148 -46.40 -17.86 -0.76
N LEU A 149 -46.05 -17.05 -1.77
CA LEU A 149 -45.91 -15.61 -1.66
C LEU A 149 -47.06 -14.92 -2.39
N ASP A 150 -47.72 -13.99 -1.69
CA ASP A 150 -48.69 -13.06 -2.27
C ASP A 150 -48.08 -11.65 -2.20
N VAL A 151 -47.72 -11.10 -3.36
CA VAL A 151 -46.92 -9.87 -3.50
C VAL A 151 -47.81 -8.72 -3.93
N LYS A 152 -47.80 -7.64 -3.16
CA LYS A 152 -48.41 -6.36 -3.50
C LYS A 152 -47.32 -5.34 -3.70
N ASP A 153 -47.00 -5.05 -4.94
CA ASP A 153 -45.99 -4.09 -5.39
C ASP A 153 -46.53 -3.25 -6.54
N GLU A 154 -47.33 -2.25 -6.18
CA GLU A 154 -47.96 -1.36 -7.16
C GLU A 154 -46.94 -0.46 -7.88
N ASN A 155 -45.79 -0.20 -7.25
CA ASN A 155 -44.76 0.68 -7.78
C ASN A 155 -43.70 -0.09 -8.57
N HIS A 156 -43.76 -1.43 -8.61
CA HIS A 156 -42.71 -2.26 -9.20
C HIS A 156 -41.33 -1.92 -8.63
N CYS A 157 -41.25 -1.81 -7.29
CA CYS A 157 -40.04 -1.37 -6.60
C CYS A 157 -39.13 -2.53 -6.16
N ILE A 158 -39.60 -3.77 -6.23
CA ILE A 158 -38.86 -4.96 -5.82
C ILE A 158 -38.89 -6.07 -6.88
N GLU A 159 -37.85 -6.92 -6.84
CA GLU A 159 -37.75 -8.20 -7.53
C GLU A 159 -37.51 -9.30 -6.50
N ILE A 160 -38.24 -10.42 -6.60
CA ILE A 160 -38.01 -11.58 -5.73
C ILE A 160 -37.10 -12.57 -6.46
N LEU A 161 -35.99 -12.90 -5.81
CA LEU A 161 -35.03 -13.89 -6.27
C LEU A 161 -35.25 -15.19 -5.49
N ASP A 162 -34.83 -16.34 -6.07
CA ASP A 162 -34.81 -17.65 -5.42
C ASP A 162 -36.18 -18.17 -4.93
N GLN A 163 -37.29 -17.69 -5.50
CA GLN A 163 -38.65 -18.10 -5.11
C GLN A 163 -38.88 -19.60 -5.35
N ASP A 164 -38.28 -20.18 -6.34
CA ASP A 164 -38.33 -21.60 -6.67
C ASP A 164 -37.64 -22.50 -5.65
N GLN A 165 -36.72 -21.93 -4.85
CA GLN A 165 -35.99 -22.63 -3.79
C GLN A 165 -36.63 -22.43 -2.40
N LEU A 166 -37.69 -21.66 -2.29
CA LEU A 166 -38.29 -21.26 -1.01
C LEU A 166 -38.69 -22.47 -0.12
N GLU A 167 -39.18 -23.55 -0.71
CA GLU A 167 -39.58 -24.74 0.07
C GLU A 167 -38.38 -25.49 0.64
N ASP A 168 -37.27 -25.51 -0.10
CA ASP A 168 -36.05 -26.21 0.31
C ASP A 168 -35.17 -25.37 1.27
N THR A 169 -35.14 -24.05 1.11
CA THR A 169 -34.25 -23.14 1.86
C THR A 169 -34.93 -22.39 2.99
N GLU A 170 -36.27 -22.32 2.97
CA GLU A 170 -37.09 -21.52 3.90
C GLU A 170 -36.68 -20.03 3.90
N MET A 171 -36.15 -19.55 2.77
CA MET A 171 -35.79 -18.15 2.59
C MET A 171 -35.96 -17.72 1.14
N PHE A 172 -36.13 -16.43 0.94
CA PHE A 172 -36.07 -15.79 -0.38
C PHE A 172 -35.37 -14.43 -0.27
N THR A 173 -34.78 -14.00 -1.37
CA THR A 173 -34.08 -12.72 -1.46
C THR A 173 -34.96 -11.72 -2.18
N VAL A 174 -35.07 -10.52 -1.64
CA VAL A 174 -35.75 -9.39 -2.25
C VAL A 174 -34.73 -8.35 -2.64
N LYS A 175 -34.74 -7.96 -3.92
CA LYS A 175 -33.85 -6.98 -4.51
C LYS A 175 -34.61 -5.69 -4.81
N ALA A 176 -34.01 -4.55 -4.49
CA ALA A 176 -34.54 -3.23 -4.84
C ALA A 176 -34.33 -2.91 -6.32
N ILE A 177 -35.39 -2.53 -7.05
CA ILE A 177 -35.31 -2.15 -8.46
C ILE A 177 -35.91 -0.77 -8.77
N GLY A 178 -36.67 -0.17 -7.87
CA GLY A 178 -37.28 1.13 -7.98
C GLY A 178 -37.64 1.69 -6.60
N GLU A 179 -38.15 2.91 -6.54
CA GLU A 179 -38.61 3.53 -5.31
C GLU A 179 -40.09 3.21 -5.05
N GLY A 180 -40.42 2.97 -3.80
CA GLY A 180 -41.80 2.66 -3.41
C GLY A 180 -41.90 1.83 -2.15
N SER A 181 -43.09 1.23 -1.94
CA SER A 181 -43.31 0.30 -0.86
C SER A 181 -44.03 -0.95 -1.39
N ALA A 182 -43.57 -2.10 -0.94
CA ALA A 182 -44.17 -3.38 -1.27
C ALA A 182 -44.52 -4.15 0.01
N GLU A 183 -45.56 -4.97 -0.06
CA GLU A 183 -45.94 -5.92 0.98
C GLU A 183 -45.88 -7.34 0.41
N ILE A 184 -45.17 -8.23 1.09
CA ILE A 184 -45.16 -9.65 0.76
C ILE A 184 -45.83 -10.40 1.90
N LYS A 185 -46.93 -11.11 1.61
CA LYS A 185 -47.59 -12.02 2.51
C LYS A 185 -47.12 -13.44 2.24
N VAL A 186 -46.41 -14.02 3.20
CA VAL A 186 -46.04 -15.43 3.18
C VAL A 186 -47.16 -16.25 3.77
N VAL A 187 -47.59 -17.31 3.11
CA VAL A 187 -48.67 -18.21 3.59
C VAL A 187 -48.15 -19.65 3.54
N ASP A 188 -48.37 -20.41 4.62
CA ASP A 188 -48.00 -21.83 4.68
C ASP A 188 -49.18 -22.76 4.32
N ARG A 189 -48.94 -24.06 4.22
CA ARG A 189 -49.94 -25.07 3.85
C ARG A 189 -51.09 -25.19 4.87
N LYS A 190 -50.94 -24.71 6.11
CA LYS A 190 -51.98 -24.66 7.15
C LYS A 190 -52.78 -23.35 7.13
N GLY A 191 -52.48 -22.47 6.18
CA GLY A 191 -53.12 -21.17 6.05
C GLY A 191 -52.63 -20.12 7.05
N LYS A 192 -51.58 -20.38 7.82
CA LYS A 192 -50.94 -19.37 8.64
C LYS A 192 -50.22 -18.37 7.74
N ALA A 193 -50.27 -17.12 8.11
CA ALA A 193 -49.69 -16.05 7.32
C ALA A 193 -48.83 -15.11 8.15
N ALA A 194 -47.74 -14.63 7.54
CA ALA A 194 -46.91 -13.55 8.06
C ALA A 194 -46.69 -12.53 6.95
N LYS A 195 -46.52 -11.27 7.32
CA LYS A 195 -46.29 -10.18 6.39
C LYS A 195 -44.91 -9.58 6.59
N VAL A 196 -44.27 -9.19 5.48
CA VAL A 196 -43.10 -8.36 5.49
C VAL A 196 -43.38 -7.12 4.62
N THR A 197 -43.02 -5.96 5.14
CA THR A 197 -43.07 -4.67 4.43
C THR A 197 -41.67 -4.28 3.99
N LEU A 198 -41.55 -3.87 2.74
CA LEU A 198 -40.29 -3.39 2.16
C LEU A 198 -40.51 -1.94 1.73
N ASN A 199 -39.69 -1.04 2.24
CA ASN A 199 -39.66 0.36 1.81
C ASN A 199 -38.40 0.57 1.00
N VAL A 200 -38.55 0.88 -0.28
CA VAL A 200 -37.41 1.20 -1.16
C VAL A 200 -37.36 2.71 -1.34
N ILE A 201 -36.30 3.32 -0.90
CA ILE A 201 -36.11 4.77 -0.93
C ILE A 201 -34.85 5.13 -1.73
N ALA A 202 -34.86 6.31 -2.37
CA ALA A 202 -33.66 6.87 -2.94
C ALA A 202 -32.68 7.27 -1.85
N SER A 203 -31.41 7.20 -2.16
CA SER A 203 -30.36 7.79 -1.34
C SER A 203 -29.77 9.03 -2.01
N ASP A 204 -29.30 9.99 -1.21
CA ASP A 204 -28.67 11.18 -1.71
C ASP A 204 -27.31 10.83 -2.35
N PRO A 205 -27.00 11.37 -3.55
CA PRO A 205 -25.70 11.13 -4.16
C PRO A 205 -24.58 11.76 -3.30
N ILE A 206 -23.42 11.11 -3.26
CA ILE A 206 -22.24 11.69 -2.61
C ILE A 206 -21.68 12.77 -3.52
N LEU A 207 -21.78 14.03 -3.07
CA LEU A 207 -21.18 15.21 -3.70
C LEU A 207 -20.12 15.80 -2.78
N THR A 208 -19.11 16.40 -3.37
CA THR A 208 -18.02 17.07 -2.63
C THR A 208 -17.82 18.49 -3.16
N ASP A 209 -17.07 19.28 -2.40
CA ASP A 209 -16.64 20.63 -2.81
C ASP A 209 -15.39 20.61 -3.71
N ALA A 210 -14.85 19.44 -4.03
CA ALA A 210 -13.82 19.31 -5.05
C ALA A 210 -14.41 19.72 -6.41
N ASP A 211 -13.74 20.66 -7.07
CA ASP A 211 -14.17 21.12 -8.41
C ASP A 211 -13.91 20.07 -9.50
N GLU A 212 -14.26 20.38 -10.76
CA GLU A 212 -14.05 19.47 -11.89
C GLU A 212 -12.57 19.18 -12.18
N ASN A 213 -11.66 20.02 -11.70
CA ASN A 213 -10.21 19.83 -11.81
C ASN A 213 -9.64 18.94 -10.68
N GLY A 214 -10.49 18.63 -9.69
CA GLY A 214 -10.14 17.80 -8.55
C GLY A 214 -9.36 18.56 -7.47
N VAL A 215 -8.48 17.83 -6.77
CA VAL A 215 -7.68 18.32 -5.64
C VAL A 215 -6.25 18.57 -6.11
N LEU A 216 -5.79 19.81 -6.02
CA LEU A 216 -4.41 20.18 -6.31
C LEU A 216 -3.63 20.37 -5.01
N ILE A 217 -2.61 19.56 -4.77
CA ILE A 217 -1.73 19.66 -3.61
C ILE A 217 -0.35 20.12 -4.05
N ASP A 218 0.13 21.18 -3.43
CA ASP A 218 1.42 21.77 -3.71
C ASP A 218 2.48 21.19 -2.76
N GLY A 219 3.38 20.39 -3.33
CA GLY A 219 4.47 19.69 -2.63
C GLY A 219 4.07 18.38 -1.94
N LYS A 220 5.04 17.46 -1.80
CA LYS A 220 4.88 16.29 -0.94
C LYS A 220 4.72 16.74 0.52
N GLN A 221 3.85 16.05 1.27
CA GLN A 221 3.40 16.37 2.63
C GLN A 221 2.47 17.60 2.72
N GLY A 222 2.15 18.28 1.62
CA GLY A 222 1.01 19.17 1.59
C GLY A 222 -0.29 18.40 1.80
N SER A 223 -1.31 19.04 2.38
CA SER A 223 -2.62 18.44 2.55
C SER A 223 -3.72 19.40 2.13
N GLN A 224 -4.84 18.82 1.67
CA GLN A 224 -6.06 19.57 1.38
C GLN A 224 -7.25 18.79 1.91
N GLN A 225 -8.23 19.54 2.44
CA GLN A 225 -9.50 18.98 2.89
C GLN A 225 -10.53 19.04 1.76
N VAL A 226 -11.23 17.94 1.55
CA VAL A 226 -12.39 17.82 0.68
C VAL A 226 -13.61 17.65 1.58
N LYS A 227 -14.59 18.55 1.47
CA LYS A 227 -15.84 18.45 2.23
C LYS A 227 -16.89 17.71 1.42
N ILE A 228 -17.56 16.76 2.04
CA ILE A 228 -18.73 16.10 1.47
C ILE A 228 -19.92 17.01 1.70
N THR A 229 -20.53 17.47 0.61
CA THR A 229 -21.62 18.46 0.61
C THR A 229 -22.99 17.81 0.51
N SER A 230 -23.06 16.57 0.03
CA SER A 230 -24.27 15.73 -0.03
C SER A 230 -23.90 14.27 0.15
N GLY A 231 -24.82 13.47 0.65
CA GLY A 231 -24.68 12.03 0.91
C GLY A 231 -25.40 11.61 2.20
N ASN A 232 -25.24 10.35 2.62
CA ASN A 232 -26.10 9.75 3.64
C ASN A 232 -25.39 9.46 4.96
N GLY A 233 -24.16 9.94 5.14
CA GLY A 233 -23.37 9.75 6.38
C GLY A 233 -22.55 8.46 6.41
N GLU A 234 -21.78 8.28 7.49
CA GLU A 234 -20.87 7.14 7.69
C GLU A 234 -19.91 6.89 6.51
N TYR A 235 -19.33 7.96 5.99
CA TYR A 235 -18.47 7.91 4.81
C TYR A 235 -17.20 7.09 5.04
N LYS A 236 -16.81 6.33 4.00
CA LYS A 236 -15.61 5.48 3.98
C LYS A 236 -14.91 5.61 2.63
N ILE A 237 -13.62 5.36 2.62
CA ILE A 237 -12.88 5.19 1.37
C ILE A 237 -13.27 3.84 0.77
N LEU A 238 -13.77 3.85 -0.47
CA LEU A 238 -14.06 2.65 -1.23
C LEU A 238 -12.85 2.23 -2.08
N ASP A 239 -12.23 3.20 -2.76
CA ASP A 239 -10.97 3.04 -3.47
C ASP A 239 -10.04 4.18 -3.06
N ALA A 240 -8.88 3.86 -2.53
CA ALA A 240 -7.91 4.82 -2.02
C ALA A 240 -6.96 5.38 -3.09
N GLY A 241 -7.04 4.86 -4.32
CA GLY A 241 -6.08 5.19 -5.36
C GLY A 241 -4.66 4.69 -5.04
N ASP A 242 -3.64 5.35 -5.58
CA ASP A 242 -2.24 4.97 -5.34
C ASP A 242 -1.76 5.48 -3.97
N SER A 243 -1.57 4.56 -3.03
CA SER A 243 -1.09 4.85 -1.68
C SER A 243 0.35 5.39 -1.62
N LYS A 244 1.13 5.25 -2.69
CA LYS A 244 2.45 5.88 -2.82
C LYS A 244 2.34 7.37 -3.14
N ILE A 245 1.23 7.80 -3.76
CA ILE A 245 1.00 9.21 -4.15
C ILE A 245 0.26 9.97 -3.06
N ILE A 246 -0.79 9.37 -2.46
CA ILE A 246 -1.62 10.01 -1.44
C ILE A 246 -1.83 9.14 -0.21
N HIS A 247 -2.17 9.79 0.89
CA HIS A 247 -2.78 9.19 2.07
C HIS A 247 -4.11 9.90 2.34
N LEU A 248 -5.12 9.13 2.76
CA LEU A 248 -6.47 9.62 2.98
C LEU A 248 -6.93 9.35 4.41
N GLU A 249 -7.51 10.37 5.03
CA GLU A 249 -8.15 10.29 6.33
C GLU A 249 -9.58 10.81 6.23
N VAL A 250 -10.56 10.07 6.75
CA VAL A 250 -11.97 10.47 6.76
C VAL A 250 -12.42 10.73 8.19
N TYR A 251 -12.93 11.93 8.44
CA TYR A 251 -13.51 12.30 9.71
C TYR A 251 -14.83 13.06 9.51
N GLY A 252 -15.94 12.45 9.90
CA GLY A 252 -17.28 13.01 9.63
C GLY A 252 -17.50 13.24 8.14
N ASN A 253 -17.77 14.49 7.76
CA ASN A 253 -18.01 14.92 6.38
C ASN A 253 -16.76 15.47 5.69
N THR A 254 -15.57 15.20 6.21
CA THR A 254 -14.32 15.75 5.68
C THR A 254 -13.36 14.62 5.35
N VAL A 255 -12.79 14.68 4.15
CA VAL A 255 -11.67 13.83 3.72
C VAL A 255 -10.42 14.69 3.68
N THR A 256 -9.41 14.36 4.48
CA THR A 256 -8.08 14.96 4.38
C THR A 256 -7.25 14.17 3.40
N VAL A 257 -6.83 14.81 2.32
CA VAL A 257 -5.94 14.26 1.30
C VAL A 257 -4.53 14.76 1.59
N ILE A 258 -3.60 13.85 1.86
CA ILE A 258 -2.20 14.17 2.19
C ILE A 258 -1.32 13.67 1.05
N GLY A 259 -0.53 14.57 0.45
CA GLY A 259 0.42 14.25 -0.62
C GLY A 259 1.63 13.50 -0.09
N ARG A 260 1.98 12.38 -0.72
CA ARG A 260 3.18 11.57 -0.41
C ARG A 260 4.25 11.69 -1.49
N LYS A 261 3.83 11.77 -2.75
CA LYS A 261 4.72 11.82 -3.91
C LYS A 261 4.08 12.64 -5.02
N VAL A 262 4.88 13.35 -5.79
CA VAL A 262 4.45 14.03 -7.02
C VAL A 262 3.87 12.99 -7.99
N GLY A 263 2.67 13.26 -8.50
CA GLY A 263 1.95 12.34 -9.37
C GLY A 263 0.45 12.64 -9.39
N GLU A 264 -0.29 11.80 -10.09
CA GLU A 264 -1.74 11.90 -10.21
C GLU A 264 -2.39 10.56 -9.84
N THR A 265 -3.50 10.63 -9.13
CA THR A 265 -4.32 9.47 -8.78
C THR A 265 -5.77 9.91 -8.58
N SER A 266 -6.66 9.01 -8.24
CA SER A 266 -8.03 9.32 -7.84
C SER A 266 -8.50 8.40 -6.75
N PHE A 267 -9.47 8.85 -5.97
CA PHE A 267 -10.12 8.04 -4.94
C PHE A 267 -11.64 8.13 -5.05
N THR A 268 -12.34 7.17 -4.46
CA THR A 268 -13.80 7.15 -4.37
C THR A 268 -14.27 6.92 -2.95
N LEU A 269 -15.44 7.45 -2.63
CA LEU A 269 -16.11 7.34 -1.34
C LEU A 269 -17.35 6.47 -1.44
N THR A 270 -17.72 5.85 -0.34
CA THR A 270 -19.02 5.21 -0.16
C THR A 270 -19.63 5.64 1.18
N ASP A 271 -20.94 5.54 1.32
CA ASP A 271 -21.68 5.90 2.53
C ASP A 271 -22.50 4.73 3.10
N VAL A 272 -23.25 4.97 4.17
CA VAL A 272 -24.10 3.97 4.83
C VAL A 272 -25.17 3.38 3.89
N ARG A 273 -25.58 4.11 2.86
CA ARG A 273 -26.60 3.71 1.87
C ARG A 273 -25.98 3.16 0.57
N LYS A 274 -24.70 2.78 0.61
CA LYS A 274 -23.96 2.18 -0.51
C LYS A 274 -23.85 3.08 -1.75
N GLN A 275 -24.09 4.40 -1.60
CA GLN A 275 -23.78 5.34 -2.67
C GLN A 275 -22.27 5.38 -2.90
N VAL A 276 -21.88 5.65 -4.15
CA VAL A 276 -20.47 5.79 -4.54
C VAL A 276 -20.28 7.15 -5.18
N SER A 277 -19.27 7.89 -4.73
CA SER A 277 -18.92 9.17 -5.33
C SER A 277 -18.39 9.00 -6.75
N LYS A 278 -18.45 10.05 -7.56
CA LYS A 278 -17.58 10.14 -8.74
C LYS A 278 -16.12 10.05 -8.28
N PRO A 279 -15.21 9.57 -9.14
CA PRO A 279 -13.79 9.61 -8.84
C PRO A 279 -13.34 11.05 -8.57
N ILE A 280 -12.68 11.27 -7.43
CA ILE A 280 -12.11 12.56 -7.05
C ILE A 280 -10.66 12.53 -7.48
N HIS A 281 -10.32 13.29 -8.50
CA HIS A 281 -8.96 13.37 -9.02
C HIS A 281 -8.05 14.14 -8.05
N VAL A 282 -6.83 13.66 -7.86
CA VAL A 282 -5.82 14.31 -7.04
C VAL A 282 -4.54 14.46 -7.85
N LYS A 283 -4.04 15.66 -7.89
CA LYS A 283 -2.76 16.00 -8.51
C LYS A 283 -1.83 16.60 -7.47
N ILE A 284 -0.70 15.94 -7.25
CA ILE A 284 0.39 16.45 -6.41
C ILE A 284 1.42 17.09 -7.35
N VAL A 285 1.63 18.37 -7.18
CA VAL A 285 2.63 19.10 -7.95
C VAL A 285 3.74 19.58 -7.01
N SER A 286 4.94 19.73 -7.55
CA SER A 286 6.05 20.34 -6.81
C SER A 286 5.99 21.85 -7.01
N GLY A 287 5.15 22.52 -6.26
CA GLY A 287 5.00 23.98 -6.38
C GLY A 287 6.11 24.77 -5.74
N LYS A 288 6.64 24.27 -4.61
CA LYS A 288 7.83 24.84 -3.96
C LYS A 288 8.83 23.71 -3.76
N ARG A 289 10.00 23.86 -4.33
CA ARG A 289 11.11 22.99 -4.05
C ARG A 289 11.86 23.56 -2.85
N LEU A 290 12.12 22.70 -1.85
CA LEU A 290 12.85 23.09 -0.64
C LEU A 290 14.22 22.42 -0.66
N ALA A 291 15.22 23.07 -0.09
CA ALA A 291 16.55 22.49 0.10
C ALA A 291 16.89 22.45 1.59
N MET A 292 17.64 21.43 2.00
CA MET A 292 18.16 21.34 3.37
C MET A 292 19.43 22.17 3.52
N ASN A 293 19.39 23.24 4.32
CA ASN A 293 20.59 24.01 4.68
C ASN A 293 21.34 23.29 5.82
N LEU A 294 22.38 22.55 5.46
CA LEU A 294 23.22 21.83 6.43
C LEU A 294 24.04 22.80 7.29
N GLY A 295 24.56 23.88 6.69
CA GLY A 295 25.17 25.06 7.34
C GLY A 295 26.14 24.74 8.45
N SER A 296 27.18 23.95 8.23
CA SER A 296 28.21 23.56 9.22
C SER A 296 27.70 22.90 10.52
N SER A 297 26.41 22.56 10.61
CA SER A 297 25.82 21.96 11.83
C SER A 297 25.30 20.56 11.62
N TYR A 298 24.90 20.23 10.40
CA TYR A 298 24.32 18.95 10.02
C TYR A 298 25.12 18.29 8.92
N ALA A 299 24.99 16.98 8.83
CA ALA A 299 25.47 16.14 7.75
C ALA A 299 24.42 15.10 7.40
N VAL A 300 24.53 14.55 6.21
CA VAL A 300 23.71 13.40 5.79
C VAL A 300 24.61 12.26 5.36
N TRP A 301 24.15 11.04 5.56
CA TRP A 301 24.92 9.85 5.20
C TRP A 301 24.02 8.67 4.86
N THR A 302 24.53 7.77 4.02
CA THR A 302 23.87 6.51 3.67
C THR A 302 24.89 5.37 3.72
N HIS A 303 24.38 4.14 3.86
CA HIS A 303 25.22 2.94 3.90
C HIS A 303 24.58 1.85 3.05
N PHE A 304 25.28 1.40 2.00
CA PHE A 304 24.73 0.47 1.00
C PHE A 304 24.43 -0.93 1.57
N ASP A 305 25.11 -1.35 2.64
CA ASP A 305 24.78 -2.61 3.35
C ASP A 305 23.47 -2.53 4.18
N GLU A 306 22.93 -1.33 4.39
CA GLU A 306 21.65 -1.11 5.09
C GLU A 306 20.45 -1.06 4.11
N MET A 307 20.67 -1.33 2.82
CA MET A 307 19.60 -1.40 1.83
C MET A 307 18.62 -2.53 2.17
N THR A 308 17.33 -2.24 2.13
CA THR A 308 16.23 -3.17 2.46
C THR A 308 15.24 -3.30 1.29
N GLY A 309 14.25 -4.18 1.43
CA GLY A 309 13.22 -4.44 0.43
C GLY A 309 13.51 -5.66 -0.44
N ASP A 310 12.48 -6.16 -1.11
CA ASP A 310 12.51 -7.41 -1.88
C ASP A 310 13.51 -7.39 -3.06
N GLY A 311 13.82 -6.19 -3.58
CA GLY A 311 14.79 -6.00 -4.66
C GLY A 311 16.25 -5.81 -4.22
N ALA A 312 16.52 -5.62 -2.93
CA ALA A 312 17.84 -5.24 -2.42
C ALA A 312 18.93 -6.27 -2.74
N GLU A 313 18.68 -7.55 -2.48
CA GLU A 313 19.64 -8.62 -2.73
C GLU A 313 19.91 -8.81 -4.24
N ALA A 314 18.86 -8.69 -5.08
CA ALA A 314 19.01 -8.76 -6.52
C ALA A 314 19.84 -7.59 -7.06
N LEU A 315 19.62 -6.38 -6.55
CA LEU A 315 20.38 -5.19 -6.93
C LEU A 315 21.85 -5.29 -6.46
N LYS A 316 22.09 -5.78 -5.25
CA LYS A 316 23.41 -6.05 -4.69
C LYS A 316 24.18 -7.05 -5.57
N ALA A 317 23.56 -8.16 -5.93
CA ALA A 317 24.14 -9.19 -6.79
C ALA A 317 24.43 -8.66 -8.21
N ALA A 318 23.49 -7.93 -8.82
CA ALA A 318 23.66 -7.34 -10.15
C ALA A 318 24.78 -6.30 -10.23
N ASN A 319 25.14 -5.69 -9.09
CA ASN A 319 26.18 -4.66 -8.98
C ASN A 319 27.45 -5.17 -8.24
N ASN A 320 27.74 -6.46 -8.31
CA ASN A 320 28.96 -7.07 -7.73
C ASN A 320 29.15 -6.69 -6.24
N ASN A 321 28.11 -6.81 -5.43
CA ASN A 321 28.11 -6.38 -4.02
C ASN A 321 28.52 -4.90 -3.85
N PHE A 322 28.05 -4.05 -4.76
CA PHE A 322 28.36 -2.62 -4.82
C PHE A 322 29.85 -2.28 -5.00
N LYS A 323 30.60 -3.17 -5.62
CA LYS A 323 31.97 -2.92 -6.11
C LYS A 323 31.92 -2.57 -7.59
N LEU A 324 31.89 -1.29 -7.87
CA LEU A 324 31.53 -0.75 -9.17
C LEU A 324 32.77 -0.43 -10.02
N LYS A 325 32.85 -0.95 -11.24
CA LYS A 325 33.84 -0.51 -12.23
C LYS A 325 33.48 0.82 -12.88
N LYS A 326 32.17 1.11 -12.95
CA LYS A 326 31.61 2.35 -13.49
C LYS A 326 30.65 2.95 -12.48
N MET A 327 30.75 4.24 -12.26
CA MET A 327 29.96 4.92 -11.25
C MET A 327 29.74 6.38 -11.64
N THR A 328 28.61 6.93 -11.23
CA THR A 328 28.39 8.37 -11.22
C THR A 328 27.83 8.79 -9.87
N TRP A 329 28.41 9.82 -9.27
CA TRP A 329 27.84 10.56 -8.15
C TRP A 329 27.35 11.91 -8.62
N GLU A 330 26.15 12.29 -8.17
CA GLU A 330 25.58 13.61 -8.45
C GLU A 330 25.11 14.25 -7.15
N LEU A 331 25.33 15.55 -7.02
CA LEU A 331 24.90 16.38 -5.92
C LEU A 331 24.43 17.74 -6.45
N ILE A 332 23.19 18.10 -6.17
CA ILE A 332 22.69 19.46 -6.41
C ILE A 332 22.80 20.23 -5.10
N CYS A 333 23.64 21.26 -5.10
CA CYS A 333 23.95 21.98 -3.88
C CYS A 333 24.25 23.47 -4.13
N ARG A 334 24.24 24.24 -3.05
CA ARG A 334 24.69 25.64 -3.01
C ARG A 334 25.69 25.76 -1.87
N ILE A 335 26.85 26.31 -2.16
CA ILE A 335 27.89 26.61 -1.18
C ILE A 335 27.77 28.07 -0.77
N ASP A 336 27.48 28.34 0.48
CA ASP A 336 27.34 29.69 1.03
C ASP A 336 28.61 30.16 1.73
N ASP A 337 29.33 29.20 2.33
CA ASP A 337 30.58 29.44 3.04
C ASP A 337 31.63 28.38 2.65
N THR A 338 32.89 28.76 2.62
CA THR A 338 34.01 27.84 2.40
C THR A 338 34.67 27.43 3.70
N TYR A 339 34.83 26.14 3.90
CA TYR A 339 35.53 25.55 5.05
C TYR A 339 36.68 24.67 4.61
N PHE A 340 37.64 24.49 5.50
CA PHE A 340 38.77 23.59 5.30
C PHE A 340 38.28 22.16 5.00
N LEU A 341 38.67 21.61 3.85
CA LEU A 341 38.36 20.25 3.42
C LEU A 341 36.86 19.89 3.50
N GLN A 342 35.98 20.85 3.24
CA GLN A 342 34.54 20.58 3.31
C GLN A 342 34.13 19.39 2.41
N THR A 343 33.36 18.45 2.96
CA THR A 343 32.97 17.22 2.27
C THR A 343 31.76 17.50 1.39
N PHE A 344 31.90 17.34 0.06
CA PHE A 344 30.77 17.39 -0.86
C PHE A 344 30.05 16.04 -0.86
N MET A 345 30.77 14.97 -1.19
CA MET A 345 30.22 13.62 -1.15
C MET A 345 31.35 12.59 -1.13
N GLY A 346 31.22 11.57 -0.30
CA GLY A 346 32.16 10.46 -0.33
C GLY A 346 32.44 9.82 1.02
N LYS A 347 33.54 9.11 1.06
CA LYS A 347 34.02 8.29 2.19
C LYS A 347 35.42 8.69 2.54
N GLU A 348 35.61 9.15 3.77
CA GLU A 348 36.93 9.52 4.28
C GLU A 348 37.90 8.34 4.25
N GLY A 349 39.16 8.65 3.89
CA GLY A 349 40.23 7.67 3.77
C GLY A 349 40.14 6.73 2.56
N TYR A 350 38.98 6.66 1.90
CA TYR A 350 38.78 5.74 0.78
C TYR A 350 38.59 6.46 -0.57
N PHE A 351 37.51 7.23 -0.74
CA PHE A 351 37.18 7.93 -1.98
C PHE A 351 36.21 9.07 -1.71
N ILE A 352 36.65 10.32 -1.91
CA ILE A 352 35.91 11.51 -1.49
C ILE A 352 36.11 12.68 -2.45
N LEU A 353 35.01 13.39 -2.71
CA LEU A 353 34.99 14.68 -3.38
C LEU A 353 34.85 15.77 -2.30
N ARG A 354 35.83 16.65 -2.20
CA ARG A 354 35.91 17.65 -1.14
C ARG A 354 36.47 18.98 -1.60
N GLY A 355 36.39 20.01 -0.76
CA GLY A 355 37.10 21.28 -0.95
C GLY A 355 38.62 21.16 -0.73
N GLY A 356 39.33 22.17 -1.09
CA GLY A 356 40.79 22.23 -0.93
C GLY A 356 41.30 22.18 0.50
N ASP A 357 42.60 21.95 0.68
CA ASP A 357 43.25 21.61 1.95
C ASP A 357 44.26 22.66 2.47
N ASP A 358 44.19 23.87 1.96
CA ASP A 358 44.99 24.97 2.50
C ASP A 358 44.18 25.88 3.42
N GLY A 359 44.53 25.91 4.66
CA GLY A 359 43.86 26.68 5.71
C GLY A 359 43.87 25.99 7.05
N GLU A 360 43.14 26.52 8.01
CA GLU A 360 43.03 25.95 9.35
C GLU A 360 41.70 25.16 9.49
N PRO A 361 41.73 23.97 10.08
CA PRO A 361 40.55 23.21 10.36
C PRO A 361 39.44 23.99 11.06
N GLY A 362 38.18 23.89 10.56
CA GLY A 362 37.02 24.56 11.12
C GLY A 362 36.94 26.07 10.90
N LYS A 363 37.89 26.65 10.16
CA LYS A 363 37.87 28.08 9.81
C LYS A 363 37.50 28.32 8.35
N LYS A 364 36.92 29.49 8.09
CA LYS A 364 36.67 30.00 6.75
C LYS A 364 37.91 30.59 6.15
N GLY A 365 38.09 30.58 4.86
CA GLY A 365 39.09 31.38 4.20
C GLY A 365 39.61 30.87 2.87
N GLY A 366 40.46 31.70 2.27
CA GLY A 366 41.32 31.39 1.14
C GLY A 366 40.66 31.07 -0.21
N ASN A 367 41.39 31.36 -1.30
CA ASN A 367 40.91 31.02 -2.65
C ASN A 367 40.94 29.51 -2.94
N GLN A 368 41.78 28.77 -2.25
CA GLN A 368 41.92 27.32 -2.47
C GLN A 368 40.70 26.50 -1.98
N TRP A 369 39.93 27.05 -1.07
CA TRP A 369 38.72 26.39 -0.58
C TRP A 369 37.55 26.43 -1.56
N LYS A 370 37.73 27.22 -2.63
CA LYS A 370 36.84 27.25 -3.79
C LYS A 370 37.21 26.23 -4.88
N VAL A 371 38.27 25.46 -4.68
CA VAL A 371 38.63 24.35 -5.54
C VAL A 371 37.95 23.05 -5.08
N ILE A 372 37.85 22.11 -6.02
CA ILE A 372 37.37 20.77 -5.73
C ILE A 372 38.54 19.81 -5.85
N ASP A 373 38.78 19.01 -4.81
CA ASP A 373 39.70 17.91 -4.78
C ASP A 373 38.95 16.58 -4.86
N LEU A 374 39.35 15.70 -5.77
CA LEU A 374 39.09 14.28 -5.69
C LEU A 374 40.26 13.62 -4.98
N VAL A 375 39.97 12.92 -3.88
CA VAL A 375 40.98 12.26 -3.05
C VAL A 375 40.62 10.80 -2.85
N GLY A 376 41.59 9.91 -2.89
CA GLY A 376 41.38 8.48 -2.69
C GLY A 376 42.56 7.80 -1.97
N ALA A 377 42.25 6.71 -1.25
CA ALA A 377 43.19 5.83 -0.57
C ALA A 377 44.23 6.58 0.27
N ASP A 378 43.77 7.34 1.25
CA ASP A 378 44.61 8.12 2.16
C ASP A 378 45.60 9.04 1.42
N ASP A 379 45.06 9.87 0.49
CA ASP A 379 45.80 10.82 -0.35
C ASP A 379 46.75 10.20 -1.41
N LYS A 380 46.70 8.91 -1.69
CA LYS A 380 47.48 8.30 -2.81
C LYS A 380 46.93 8.68 -4.20
N LEU A 381 45.64 9.06 -4.26
CA LEU A 381 45.06 9.76 -5.40
C LEU A 381 44.67 11.17 -4.93
N LYS A 382 45.11 12.19 -5.68
CA LYS A 382 44.67 13.56 -5.44
C LYS A 382 44.69 14.36 -6.75
N LEU A 383 43.49 14.72 -7.24
CA LEU A 383 43.27 15.58 -8.39
C LEU A 383 42.61 16.87 -7.93
N ARG A 384 43.01 18.01 -8.49
CA ARG A 384 42.53 19.34 -8.10
C ARG A 384 42.04 20.15 -9.29
N THR A 385 40.94 20.85 -9.16
CA THR A 385 40.42 21.82 -10.13
C THR A 385 41.16 23.15 -10.07
N SER A 386 40.83 24.06 -10.97
CA SER A 386 41.24 25.48 -10.87
C SER A 386 40.50 26.20 -9.74
N HIS A 387 41.00 27.41 -9.38
CA HIS A 387 40.52 28.15 -8.20
C HIS A 387 39.11 28.73 -8.29
N GLU A 388 38.50 28.86 -9.46
CA GLU A 388 37.23 29.56 -9.63
C GLU A 388 36.05 28.62 -9.93
N VAL A 389 36.16 27.35 -9.54
CA VAL A 389 35.15 26.36 -9.86
C VAL A 389 33.90 26.52 -8.98
N ILE A 390 34.08 26.87 -7.70
CA ILE A 390 32.99 27.09 -6.77
C ILE A 390 32.63 28.57 -6.71
N LYS A 391 31.39 28.90 -7.01
CA LYS A 391 30.81 30.22 -6.85
C LYS A 391 29.89 30.23 -5.62
N LEU A 392 30.20 31.09 -4.65
CA LEU A 392 29.43 31.16 -3.41
C LEU A 392 28.04 31.75 -3.66
N GLY A 393 27.04 31.16 -3.00
CA GLY A 393 25.65 31.57 -3.09
C GLY A 393 24.93 31.15 -4.37
N GLU A 394 25.64 30.49 -5.32
CA GLU A 394 25.02 29.98 -6.55
C GLU A 394 24.73 28.48 -6.43
N TRP A 395 23.57 28.06 -6.94
CA TRP A 395 23.26 26.65 -7.09
C TRP A 395 24.14 26.01 -8.15
N MET A 396 24.59 24.80 -7.90
CA MET A 396 25.33 23.98 -8.86
C MET A 396 24.89 22.53 -8.82
N HIS A 397 24.90 21.88 -9.97
CA HIS A 397 24.87 20.44 -10.10
C HIS A 397 26.31 19.94 -10.25
N LEU A 398 26.78 19.21 -9.27
CA LEU A 398 28.11 18.63 -9.22
C LEU A 398 28.00 17.16 -9.55
N ALA A 399 28.74 16.66 -10.56
CA ALA A 399 28.75 15.24 -10.90
C ALA A 399 30.18 14.72 -11.09
N LEU A 400 30.48 13.57 -10.47
CA LEU A 400 31.71 12.82 -10.63
C LEU A 400 31.42 11.51 -11.36
N VAL A 401 31.96 11.33 -12.54
CA VAL A 401 31.87 10.11 -13.34
C VAL A 401 33.19 9.35 -13.25
N VAL A 402 33.12 8.09 -12.81
CA VAL A 402 34.28 7.21 -12.63
C VAL A 402 34.21 6.04 -13.59
N ASP A 403 35.25 5.83 -14.38
CA ASP A 403 35.42 4.66 -15.26
C ASP A 403 36.73 3.95 -14.90
N CYS A 404 36.66 2.88 -14.12
CA CYS A 404 37.80 2.13 -13.67
C CYS A 404 38.47 1.30 -14.79
N ASP A 405 37.82 1.14 -15.94
CA ASP A 405 38.41 0.49 -17.11
C ASP A 405 39.42 1.40 -17.81
N VAL A 406 39.41 2.72 -17.57
CA VAL A 406 40.40 3.66 -18.06
C VAL A 406 41.74 3.49 -17.31
N ALA A 407 42.85 3.56 -18.02
CA ALA A 407 44.19 3.38 -17.44
C ALA A 407 44.49 4.42 -16.35
N GLN A 408 45.26 4.02 -15.32
CA GLN A 408 45.75 4.93 -14.27
C GLN A 408 46.54 6.12 -14.82
N SER A 409 47.25 5.92 -15.92
CA SER A 409 48.03 6.97 -16.58
C SER A 409 47.19 8.10 -17.20
N ASP A 410 45.85 7.88 -17.30
CA ASP A 410 44.88 8.87 -17.77
C ASP A 410 43.84 9.21 -16.71
N PRO A 411 44.24 9.84 -15.59
CA PRO A 411 43.33 10.13 -14.50
C PRO A 411 42.22 11.11 -14.89
N GLY A 412 42.46 11.96 -15.88
CA GLY A 412 41.46 12.91 -16.36
C GLY A 412 40.27 12.25 -17.06
N ASN A 413 40.46 11.16 -17.77
CA ASN A 413 39.39 10.40 -18.40
C ASN A 413 38.84 9.29 -17.47
N LYS A 414 39.63 8.81 -16.52
CA LYS A 414 39.20 7.87 -15.49
C LYS A 414 38.23 8.53 -14.51
N TYR A 415 38.49 9.75 -14.09
CA TYR A 415 37.72 10.52 -13.12
C TYR A 415 37.28 11.85 -13.75
N LYS A 416 36.05 11.90 -14.24
CA LYS A 416 35.54 13.08 -14.97
C LYS A 416 34.64 13.87 -14.03
N LEU A 417 34.95 15.15 -13.85
CA LEU A 417 34.14 16.09 -13.08
C LEU A 417 33.27 16.92 -14.03
N TYR A 418 32.01 17.13 -13.61
CA TYR A 418 31.08 18.00 -14.32
C TYR A 418 30.43 18.98 -13.34
N ILE A 419 30.22 20.20 -13.81
CA ILE A 419 29.44 21.22 -13.10
C ILE A 419 28.37 21.74 -14.06
N ASN A 420 27.12 21.67 -13.64
CA ASN A 420 25.96 22.06 -14.44
C ASN A 420 25.91 21.37 -15.82
N GLY A 421 26.32 20.08 -15.85
CA GLY A 421 26.39 19.27 -17.05
C GLY A 421 27.56 19.60 -17.98
N ASN A 422 28.46 20.54 -17.62
CA ASN A 422 29.64 20.88 -18.38
C ASN A 422 30.90 20.25 -17.76
N ARG A 423 31.74 19.66 -18.59
CA ARG A 423 32.99 19.03 -18.10
C ARG A 423 33.95 20.05 -17.53
N VAL A 424 34.45 19.77 -16.32
CA VAL A 424 35.54 20.52 -15.67
C VAL A 424 36.79 19.64 -15.69
N PHE A 425 37.90 20.20 -16.19
CA PHE A 425 39.16 19.47 -16.22
C PHE A 425 39.96 19.71 -14.93
N TRP A 426 40.66 18.66 -14.50
CA TRP A 426 41.59 18.78 -13.41
C TRP A 426 42.77 19.67 -13.83
N ALA A 427 42.99 20.70 -13.07
CA ALA A 427 44.13 21.63 -13.33
C ALA A 427 45.44 21.01 -12.83
N GLU A 428 45.39 20.17 -11.81
CA GLU A 428 46.55 19.56 -11.19
C GLU A 428 46.31 18.10 -10.85
N THR A 429 47.28 17.23 -11.19
CA THR A 429 47.41 15.88 -10.64
C THR A 429 48.44 15.92 -9.52
N LYS A 430 47.96 16.12 -8.27
CA LYS A 430 48.84 16.21 -7.11
C LYS A 430 49.48 14.86 -6.75
N ARG A 431 48.69 13.77 -6.86
CA ARG A 431 49.11 12.38 -6.62
C ARG A 431 48.28 11.42 -7.48
N ASN A 432 48.90 10.35 -7.95
CA ASN A 432 48.27 9.29 -8.72
C ASN A 432 48.99 7.97 -8.49
N GLU A 433 49.12 7.57 -7.23
CA GLU A 433 49.92 6.42 -6.77
C GLU A 433 49.10 5.14 -6.63
N ILE A 434 47.77 5.23 -6.85
CA ILE A 434 46.84 4.09 -6.74
C ILE A 434 46.01 3.95 -8.00
N ASN A 435 45.79 2.71 -8.42
CA ASN A 435 44.85 2.36 -9.47
C ASN A 435 43.61 1.71 -8.86
N PHE A 436 42.50 2.44 -8.81
CA PHE A 436 41.23 1.84 -8.49
C PHE A 436 40.74 1.00 -9.68
N SER A 437 40.66 -0.33 -9.49
CA SER A 437 40.03 -1.26 -10.43
C SER A 437 38.49 -1.32 -10.28
N GLU A 438 38.02 -0.90 -9.14
CA GLU A 438 36.60 -0.77 -8.76
C GLU A 438 36.46 0.22 -7.60
N ILE A 439 35.28 0.79 -7.42
CA ILE A 439 34.92 1.59 -6.26
C ILE A 439 33.95 0.78 -5.41
N ASP A 440 34.34 0.43 -4.22
CA ASP A 440 33.52 -0.31 -3.26
C ASP A 440 32.66 0.67 -2.45
N LEU A 441 31.33 0.67 -2.67
CA LEU A 441 30.41 1.54 -1.95
C LEU A 441 30.19 1.15 -0.49
N CYS A 442 30.68 -0.02 -0.07
CA CYS A 442 30.64 -0.49 1.31
C CYS A 442 31.98 -0.38 2.05
N ALA A 443 33.10 0.00 1.37
CA ALA A 443 34.40 0.20 1.99
C ALA A 443 34.54 1.61 2.60
N GLY A 444 35.50 1.78 3.50
CA GLY A 444 35.88 3.08 4.08
C GLY A 444 36.03 3.07 5.61
N ASN A 445 36.70 4.10 6.13
CA ASN A 445 37.04 4.18 7.57
C ASN A 445 35.82 4.38 8.48
N ASP A 446 34.75 5.01 7.98
CA ASP A 446 33.50 5.23 8.72
C ASP A 446 32.51 4.04 8.61
N GLY A 447 33.03 2.82 8.46
CA GLY A 447 32.21 1.62 8.29
C GLY A 447 31.43 1.58 6.99
N GLY A 448 31.96 2.21 5.94
CA GLY A 448 31.35 2.21 4.61
C GLY A 448 30.30 3.29 4.35
N LYS A 449 30.12 4.24 5.26
CA LYS A 449 29.14 5.33 5.09
C LYS A 449 29.59 6.32 4.02
N ILE A 450 28.68 6.65 3.10
CA ILE A 450 28.84 7.75 2.16
C ILE A 450 28.19 8.98 2.78
N SER A 451 28.93 10.08 2.93
CA SER A 451 28.42 11.27 3.62
C SER A 451 28.56 12.54 2.80
N ILE A 452 27.70 13.51 3.12
CA ILE A 452 27.73 14.89 2.67
C ILE A 452 27.85 15.75 3.95
N GLY A 453 28.85 16.63 3.99
CA GLY A 453 29.05 17.55 5.10
C GLY A 453 29.69 16.93 6.34
N LYS A 454 30.26 15.72 6.23
CA LYS A 454 30.96 15.05 7.32
C LYS A 454 32.20 14.31 6.84
N ALA A 455 33.22 14.34 7.66
CA ALA A 455 34.36 13.43 7.60
C ALA A 455 34.71 12.99 9.05
N PHE A 456 35.64 12.04 9.18
CA PHE A 456 35.92 11.41 10.47
C PHE A 456 36.50 12.35 11.55
N ASP A 457 37.18 13.43 11.15
CA ASP A 457 37.85 14.40 12.03
C ASP A 457 36.95 15.56 12.49
N ASN A 458 35.66 15.52 12.23
CA ASN A 458 34.63 16.43 12.75
C ASN A 458 34.85 17.92 12.46
N ASN A 459 35.58 18.29 11.40
CA ASN A 459 35.85 19.67 11.02
C ASN A 459 35.68 19.95 9.52
N ARG A 460 35.08 19.03 8.78
CA ARG A 460 34.89 19.09 7.32
C ARG A 460 33.45 19.39 6.96
N PHE A 461 32.94 20.46 7.56
CA PHE A 461 31.55 20.91 7.40
C PHE A 461 31.22 21.16 5.95
N PHE A 462 29.93 21.03 5.63
CA PHE A 462 29.37 21.52 4.39
C PHE A 462 28.73 22.90 4.65
N GLY A 463 29.28 23.93 4.06
CA GLY A 463 28.84 25.31 4.30
C GLY A 463 27.75 25.76 3.33
N GLY A 464 26.57 25.12 3.34
CA GLY A 464 25.51 25.49 2.42
C GLY A 464 24.30 24.56 2.46
N ALA A 465 23.55 24.55 1.35
CA ALA A 465 22.32 23.78 1.19
C ALA A 465 22.46 22.67 0.15
N VAL A 466 21.77 21.55 0.39
CA VAL A 466 21.66 20.40 -0.53
C VAL A 466 20.22 20.23 -0.98
N LEU A 467 20.04 19.89 -2.26
CA LEU A 467 18.72 19.75 -2.87
C LEU A 467 18.42 18.31 -3.28
N GLU A 468 19.40 17.64 -3.90
CA GLU A 468 19.24 16.25 -4.36
C GLU A 468 20.62 15.59 -4.48
N ALA A 469 20.71 14.29 -4.14
CA ALA A 469 21.87 13.47 -4.37
C ALA A 469 21.46 12.19 -5.11
N ARG A 470 22.37 11.70 -6.00
CA ARG A 470 22.14 10.46 -6.77
C ARG A 470 23.43 9.65 -6.87
N ILE A 471 23.29 8.33 -6.85
CA ILE A 471 24.37 7.38 -7.06
C ILE A 471 23.98 6.37 -8.13
N TRP A 472 24.86 6.17 -9.11
CA TRP A 472 24.63 5.31 -10.27
C TRP A 472 25.74 4.27 -10.39
N SER A 473 25.39 3.08 -10.90
CA SER A 473 26.33 2.01 -11.27
C SER A 473 26.83 2.11 -12.72
N VAL A 474 26.63 3.25 -13.37
CA VAL A 474 27.01 3.51 -14.76
C VAL A 474 27.72 4.85 -14.90
N CYS A 475 28.50 5.01 -15.97
CA CYS A 475 29.00 6.31 -16.39
C CYS A 475 27.90 7.08 -17.11
N ARG A 476 27.44 8.17 -16.53
CA ARG A 476 26.49 9.09 -17.16
C ARG A 476 27.20 9.91 -18.24
N THR A 477 26.53 10.10 -19.36
CA THR A 477 27.03 10.98 -20.42
C THR A 477 26.80 12.46 -20.09
N GLU A 478 27.51 13.35 -20.72
CA GLU A 478 27.37 14.81 -20.56
C GLU A 478 25.92 15.26 -20.85
N ASP A 479 25.30 14.74 -21.91
CA ASP A 479 23.90 15.06 -22.24
C ASP A 479 22.91 14.58 -21.18
N GLN A 480 23.13 13.39 -20.64
CA GLN A 480 22.30 12.86 -19.54
C GLN A 480 22.46 13.71 -18.28
N LEU A 481 23.68 14.10 -17.93
CA LEU A 481 23.96 14.96 -16.78
C LEU A 481 23.33 16.35 -16.99
N ARG A 482 23.43 16.93 -18.18
CA ARG A 482 22.85 18.25 -18.51
C ARG A 482 21.32 18.21 -18.47
N ALA A 483 20.71 17.19 -19.05
CA ALA A 483 19.25 17.06 -19.08
C ALA A 483 18.63 16.92 -17.66
N ASN A 484 19.36 16.29 -16.73
CA ASN A 484 18.89 16.01 -15.38
C ASN A 484 19.57 16.87 -14.30
N ALA A 485 20.30 17.91 -14.67
CA ALA A 485 21.10 18.71 -13.75
C ALA A 485 20.27 19.42 -12.65
N TRP A 486 19.01 19.76 -12.93
CA TRP A 486 18.14 20.46 -11.96
C TRP A 486 16.89 19.66 -11.64
N ASN A 487 16.19 19.21 -12.66
CA ASN A 487 14.98 18.41 -12.52
C ASN A 487 15.24 17.00 -13.04
N PHE A 488 14.96 16.01 -12.23
CA PHE A 488 15.08 14.62 -12.63
C PHE A 488 13.82 14.17 -13.38
N ALA A 489 13.95 13.85 -14.66
CA ALA A 489 12.84 13.55 -15.57
C ALA A 489 12.89 12.13 -16.19
N GLU A 490 13.86 11.27 -15.80
CA GLU A 490 13.94 9.92 -16.34
C GLU A 490 12.90 8.99 -15.72
N GLU A 491 12.05 8.39 -16.53
CA GLU A 491 11.02 7.44 -16.08
C GLU A 491 11.59 6.08 -15.67
N ASN A 492 12.61 5.60 -16.40
CA ASN A 492 13.27 4.30 -16.18
C ASN A 492 14.78 4.47 -16.09
N PRO A 493 15.33 4.97 -14.99
CA PRO A 493 16.74 5.33 -14.86
C PRO A 493 17.62 4.09 -14.71
N VAL A 494 18.21 3.63 -15.83
CA VAL A 494 19.09 2.46 -15.84
C VAL A 494 20.36 2.73 -15.04
N GLY A 495 20.61 1.88 -14.03
CA GLY A 495 21.80 1.95 -13.18
C GLY A 495 21.71 2.94 -12.02
N LEU A 496 20.56 3.53 -11.76
CA LEU A 496 20.34 4.34 -10.55
C LEU A 496 20.26 3.42 -9.33
N LEU A 497 21.17 3.62 -8.36
CA LEU A 497 21.25 2.85 -7.13
C LEU A 497 20.61 3.53 -5.94
N GLY A 498 20.58 4.86 -5.92
CA GLY A 498 19.94 5.65 -4.87
C GLY A 498 19.71 7.09 -5.35
N ARG A 499 18.56 7.67 -4.93
CA ARG A 499 18.17 9.03 -5.21
C ARG A 499 17.49 9.64 -4.00
N TRP A 500 18.02 10.72 -3.48
CA TRP A 500 17.50 11.41 -2.31
C TRP A 500 17.17 12.85 -2.65
N ASP A 501 15.88 13.16 -2.62
CA ASP A 501 15.35 14.52 -2.77
C ASP A 501 15.19 15.15 -1.38
N PHE A 502 16.03 16.11 -1.06
CA PHE A 502 16.09 16.78 0.25
C PHE A 502 14.96 17.79 0.50
N SER A 503 13.92 17.80 -0.32
CA SER A 503 12.79 18.74 -0.23
C SER A 503 11.65 18.23 0.67
N ALA A 504 11.96 17.65 1.82
CA ALA A 504 10.95 17.04 2.71
C ALA A 504 9.87 18.01 3.20
N GLY A 505 10.22 19.29 3.48
CA GLY A 505 9.24 20.30 3.87
C GLY A 505 8.64 20.15 5.27
N ALA A 506 9.15 19.18 6.07
CA ALA A 506 8.75 18.92 7.45
C ALA A 506 9.98 18.50 8.26
N PRO A 507 9.95 18.51 9.61
CA PRO A 507 11.00 17.90 10.41
C PRO A 507 11.18 16.42 10.07
N VAL A 508 12.41 15.99 9.76
CA VAL A 508 12.71 14.62 9.34
C VAL A 508 13.99 14.10 9.98
N PHE A 509 14.06 12.77 10.16
CA PHE A 509 15.25 12.08 10.67
C PHE A 509 16.08 11.42 9.55
N TYR A 510 15.46 11.19 8.41
CA TYR A 510 16.06 10.61 7.20
C TYR A 510 15.31 11.06 5.95
N ILE A 511 15.93 10.90 4.80
CA ILE A 511 15.32 11.09 3.49
C ILE A 511 15.19 9.73 2.82
N GLU A 512 13.99 9.42 2.35
CA GLU A 512 13.70 8.17 1.66
C GLU A 512 14.33 8.12 0.26
N ASP A 513 14.60 6.92 -0.21
CA ASP A 513 15.05 6.68 -1.57
C ASP A 513 13.90 6.86 -2.56
N GLY A 514 14.11 7.70 -3.54
CA GLY A 514 13.15 8.01 -4.59
C GLY A 514 13.38 7.25 -5.92
N THR A 515 14.04 6.09 -5.89
CA THR A 515 14.38 5.33 -7.12
C THR A 515 13.22 4.60 -7.76
N ASN A 516 12.07 4.48 -7.10
CA ASN A 516 10.89 3.70 -7.56
C ASN A 516 11.15 2.20 -7.78
N SER A 517 12.19 1.64 -7.18
CA SER A 517 12.54 0.22 -7.24
C SER A 517 12.04 -0.52 -6.00
N ASN A 518 12.04 -1.85 -6.04
CA ASN A 518 11.60 -2.68 -4.92
C ASN A 518 12.66 -2.73 -3.79
N HIS A 519 13.45 -1.67 -3.62
CA HIS A 519 14.42 -1.52 -2.54
C HIS A 519 14.28 -0.14 -1.89
N GLU A 520 14.79 -0.02 -0.69
CA GLU A 520 14.84 1.23 0.07
C GLU A 520 16.26 1.42 0.62
N LEU A 521 16.82 2.59 0.39
CA LEU A 521 18.12 3.02 0.90
C LEU A 521 17.99 4.40 1.53
N LEU A 522 17.98 4.46 2.86
CA LEU A 522 17.79 5.70 3.60
C LEU A 522 19.02 6.60 3.55
N MET A 523 18.80 7.92 3.42
CA MET A 523 19.80 8.94 3.70
C MET A 523 19.54 9.49 5.11
N HIS A 524 20.33 9.07 6.07
CA HIS A 524 20.23 9.46 7.47
C HIS A 524 20.71 10.90 7.70
N ILE A 525 20.17 11.55 8.71
CA ILE A 525 20.54 12.91 9.11
C ILE A 525 21.24 12.86 10.46
N SER A 526 22.38 13.51 10.59
CA SER A 526 23.14 13.59 11.84
C SER A 526 23.67 15.00 12.07
N LYS A 527 24.15 15.26 13.28
CA LYS A 527 25.08 16.36 13.48
C LYS A 527 26.41 16.06 12.80
N PHE A 528 27.15 17.10 12.41
CA PHE A 528 28.44 16.91 11.74
C PHE A 528 29.46 16.13 12.56
N ASP A 529 29.33 16.13 13.89
CA ASP A 529 30.26 15.49 14.85
C ASP A 529 29.87 14.07 15.27
N SER A 530 28.79 13.51 14.71
CA SER A 530 28.32 12.16 15.01
C SER A 530 27.64 11.50 13.82
N PHE A 531 27.44 10.17 13.92
CA PHE A 531 26.54 9.43 13.00
C PHE A 531 25.21 9.05 13.68
N ASN A 532 24.89 9.67 14.81
CA ASN A 532 23.61 9.45 15.48
C ASN A 532 22.52 10.23 14.74
N ASN A 533 21.42 9.56 14.43
CA ASN A 533 20.28 10.17 13.77
C ASN A 533 19.68 11.26 14.63
N VAL A 534 19.45 12.42 14.02
CA VAL A 534 18.82 13.58 14.65
C VAL A 534 17.72 14.12 13.74
N GLU A 535 16.74 14.76 14.35
CA GLU A 535 15.71 15.47 13.60
C GLU A 535 16.30 16.71 12.91
N PHE A 536 16.04 16.87 11.62
CA PHE A 536 16.37 18.08 10.88
C PHE A 536 15.20 19.07 11.01
N PRO A 537 15.43 20.26 11.58
CA PRO A 537 14.34 21.15 11.93
C PRO A 537 13.80 21.92 10.71
N MET A 538 12.49 22.19 10.72
CA MET A 538 11.77 22.86 9.64
C MET A 538 12.37 24.23 9.25
N ASN A 539 12.87 25.01 10.21
CA ASN A 539 13.44 26.34 9.97
C ASN A 539 14.79 26.35 9.23
N ARG A 540 15.30 25.19 8.87
CA ARG A 540 16.50 25.02 8.05
C ARG A 540 16.20 24.56 6.62
N PHE A 541 14.93 24.42 6.26
CA PHE A 541 14.54 24.27 4.87
C PHE A 541 14.43 25.63 4.20
N GLU A 542 14.96 25.75 3.01
CA GLU A 542 14.97 26.98 2.21
C GLU A 542 14.21 26.78 0.91
N GLU A 543 13.42 27.76 0.49
CA GLU A 543 12.77 27.75 -0.83
C GLU A 543 13.82 27.92 -1.92
N VAL A 544 13.70 27.11 -2.97
CA VAL A 544 14.57 27.14 -4.15
C VAL A 544 13.76 27.40 -5.42
N PRO A 545 14.39 27.99 -6.45
CA PRO A 545 13.73 28.20 -7.74
C PRO A 545 13.27 26.89 -8.36
N ILE A 546 12.07 26.87 -8.93
CA ILE A 546 11.56 25.73 -9.71
C ILE A 546 12.25 25.66 -11.08
N THR A 547 12.56 26.82 -11.64
CA THR A 547 13.30 26.93 -12.89
C THR A 547 14.78 26.73 -12.68
N VAL A 548 15.47 26.20 -13.69
CA VAL A 548 16.92 26.00 -13.67
C VAL A 548 17.63 27.31 -13.31
N PRO A 549 18.36 27.39 -12.18
CA PRO A 549 18.98 28.63 -11.71
C PRO A 549 20.37 28.89 -12.30
N PHE A 550 20.90 27.94 -13.07
CA PHE A 550 22.19 28.05 -13.73
C PHE A 550 22.05 27.95 -15.27
N LYS A 551 22.86 28.68 -15.96
CA LYS A 551 22.89 28.74 -17.43
C LYS A 551 23.89 27.75 -17.99
#